data_ea90e81cad001d4163d5c0fe6f861f6c
#
_entry.id   ea90e81cad001d4163d5c0fe6f861f6c
#
_cell.length_a   1.000
_cell.length_b   1.000
_cell.length_c   1.000
_cell.angle_alpha   90.00
_cell.angle_beta   90.00
_cell.angle_gamma   90.00
#
_symmetry.space_group_name_H-M   'P 1'
#
loop_
_entity.id
_entity.type
_entity.pdbx_description
1 polymer ?
#
loop_
_entity_poly.entity_id
_entity_poly.type
_entity_poly.pdbx_seq_one_letter_code
_entity_poly.pdbx_strand_id
1 'polypeptide(L)'
;MLGANDGLSSNFCLMMGVVGGGASATTILLTGVAGLVSGSCSMALGEWLSVTNSHELAVSQADRAMGTAAPEETLPGGSSAGDAASAAFFSFVLFALGALVPLLPFALLPAALRIVGTIAASIAALFVLGLATSLFNARSPLFSGLRQVMIGSAAAAFTYGIGQAFDALARWAR
;
A
#
# COMPACT_ATOMS: atom_id res chain seq x y z
N MET A 1 8.35 1.33 -5.87
CA MET A 1 7.90 -0.07 -5.70
C MET A 1 7.21 -0.32 -4.35
N LEU A 2 7.64 0.31 -3.26
CA LEU A 2 7.02 0.15 -1.94
C LEU A 2 5.54 0.51 -1.96
N GLY A 3 5.17 1.67 -2.53
CA GLY A 3 3.78 2.11 -2.60
C GLY A 3 2.84 1.16 -3.33
N ALA A 4 3.26 0.60 -4.48
CA ALA A 4 2.41 -0.35 -5.22
C ALA A 4 2.18 -1.65 -4.45
N ASN A 5 3.23 -2.16 -3.77
CA ASN A 5 3.11 -3.34 -2.94
C ASN A 5 2.21 -3.10 -1.73
N ASP A 6 2.34 -1.94 -1.10
CA ASP A 6 1.52 -1.56 0.05
C ASP A 6 0.05 -1.36 -0.35
N GLY A 7 -0.20 -0.65 -1.45
CA GLY A 7 -1.56 -0.47 -1.98
C GLY A 7 -2.25 -1.79 -2.32
N LEU A 8 -1.53 -2.71 -2.98
CA LEU A 8 -2.04 -4.04 -3.29
C LEU A 8 -2.36 -4.84 -2.02
N SER A 9 -1.39 -4.95 -1.11
CA SER A 9 -1.51 -5.79 0.08
C SER A 9 -2.56 -5.25 1.05
N SER A 10 -2.52 -3.95 1.35
CA SER A 10 -3.44 -3.32 2.31
C SER A 10 -4.89 -3.36 1.81
N ASN A 11 -5.13 -3.03 0.54
CA ASN A 11 -6.48 -3.04 -0.01
C ASN A 11 -7.02 -4.47 -0.19
N PHE A 12 -6.16 -5.43 -0.57
CA PHE A 12 -6.54 -6.84 -0.61
C PHE A 12 -6.93 -7.38 0.77
N CYS A 13 -6.12 -7.12 1.81
CA CYS A 13 -6.42 -7.51 3.18
C CYS A 13 -7.71 -6.84 3.69
N LEU A 14 -7.89 -5.55 3.42
CA LEU A 14 -9.08 -4.79 3.82
C LEU A 14 -10.35 -5.38 3.20
N MET A 15 -10.35 -5.63 1.89
CA MET A 15 -11.48 -6.24 1.19
C MET A 15 -11.77 -7.64 1.70
N MET A 16 -10.74 -8.48 1.93
CA MET A 16 -10.92 -9.84 2.46
C MET A 16 -11.48 -9.85 3.89
N GLY A 17 -11.08 -8.89 4.73
CA GLY A 17 -11.66 -8.72 6.06
C GLY A 17 -13.17 -8.43 6.02
N VAL A 18 -13.58 -7.53 5.14
CA VAL A 18 -15.00 -7.16 4.95
C VAL A 18 -15.80 -8.30 4.30
N VAL A 19 -15.20 -9.07 3.39
CA VAL A 19 -15.78 -10.31 2.84
C VAL A 19 -16.00 -11.33 3.95
N GLY A 20 -15.01 -11.53 4.83
CA GLY A 20 -15.10 -12.42 5.98
C GLY A 20 -16.24 -12.04 6.95
N GLY A 21 -16.49 -10.74 7.12
CA GLY A 21 -17.58 -10.18 7.90
C GLY A 21 -18.97 -10.30 7.28
N GLY A 22 -19.11 -10.99 6.13
CA GLY A 22 -20.40 -11.23 5.48
C GLY A 22 -21.08 -9.97 4.92
N ALA A 23 -20.30 -8.93 4.64
CA ALA A 23 -20.83 -7.66 4.13
C ALA A 23 -21.40 -7.79 2.70
N SER A 24 -22.30 -6.86 2.35
CA SER A 24 -22.83 -6.78 0.99
C SER A 24 -21.76 -6.44 -0.05
N ALA A 25 -21.98 -6.83 -1.31
CA ALA A 25 -21.07 -6.51 -2.40
C ALA A 25 -20.83 -4.99 -2.53
N THR A 26 -21.87 -4.17 -2.31
CA THR A 26 -21.76 -2.71 -2.31
C THR A 26 -20.85 -2.22 -1.20
N THR A 27 -20.96 -2.79 0.01
CA THR A 27 -20.11 -2.43 1.15
C THR A 27 -18.67 -2.80 0.89
N ILE A 28 -18.40 -3.99 0.33
CA ILE A 28 -17.05 -4.44 -0.01
C ILE A 28 -16.42 -3.50 -1.05
N LEU A 29 -17.17 -3.16 -2.10
CA LEU A 29 -16.70 -2.23 -3.15
C LEU A 29 -16.42 -0.83 -2.58
N LEU A 30 -17.34 -0.29 -1.79
CA LEU A 30 -17.17 1.01 -1.13
C LEU A 30 -15.93 1.02 -0.22
N THR A 31 -15.74 -0.05 0.55
CA THR A 31 -14.56 -0.19 1.43
C THR A 31 -13.27 -0.24 0.61
N GLY A 32 -13.25 -0.99 -0.51
CA GLY A 32 -12.09 -1.03 -1.40
C GLY A 32 -11.77 0.33 -2.03
N VAL A 33 -12.79 1.10 -2.47
CA VAL A 33 -12.60 2.46 -2.98
C VAL A 33 -12.12 3.41 -1.87
N ALA A 34 -12.72 3.35 -0.69
CA ALA A 34 -12.31 4.15 0.45
C ALA A 34 -10.86 3.84 0.87
N GLY A 35 -10.48 2.55 0.88
CA GLY A 35 -9.11 2.10 1.16
C GLY A 35 -8.11 2.62 0.13
N LEU A 36 -8.47 2.57 -1.16
CA LEU A 36 -7.66 3.12 -2.23
C LEU A 36 -7.42 4.63 -2.03
N VAL A 37 -8.48 5.41 -1.84
CA VAL A 37 -8.37 6.87 -1.71
C VAL A 37 -7.62 7.26 -0.43
N SER A 38 -8.04 6.71 0.72
CA SER A 38 -7.42 7.05 2.01
C SER A 38 -5.95 6.62 2.08
N GLY A 39 -5.64 5.42 1.60
CA GLY A 39 -4.28 4.91 1.57
C GLY A 39 -3.36 5.69 0.64
N SER A 40 -3.84 6.04 -0.56
CA SER A 40 -3.08 6.88 -1.50
C SER A 40 -2.78 8.27 -0.92
N CYS A 41 -3.77 8.91 -0.29
CA CYS A 41 -3.58 10.20 0.37
C CYS A 41 -2.61 10.10 1.55
N SER A 42 -2.75 9.06 2.39
CA SER A 42 -1.87 8.83 3.54
C SER A 42 -0.42 8.60 3.10
N MET A 43 -0.22 7.78 2.05
CA MET A 43 1.12 7.50 1.50
C MET A 43 1.76 8.78 0.93
N ALA A 44 0.99 9.58 0.20
CA ALA A 44 1.46 10.84 -0.35
C ALA A 44 1.86 11.85 0.73
N LEU A 45 1.03 12.00 1.77
CA LEU A 45 1.31 12.91 2.89
C LEU A 45 2.52 12.43 3.70
N GLY A 46 2.66 11.12 3.93
CA GLY A 46 3.80 10.53 4.61
C GLY A 46 5.11 10.79 3.86
N GLU A 47 5.09 10.63 2.53
CA GLU A 47 6.26 10.89 1.68
C GLU A 47 6.62 12.37 1.66
N TRP A 48 5.63 13.26 1.51
CA TRP A 48 5.84 14.70 1.61
C TRP A 48 6.54 15.10 2.92
N LEU A 49 5.99 14.65 4.05
CA LEU A 49 6.54 14.95 5.37
C LEU A 49 7.95 14.36 5.54
N SER A 50 8.19 13.14 5.05
CA SER A 50 9.50 12.48 5.13
C SER A 50 10.58 13.27 4.40
N VAL A 51 10.28 13.70 3.16
CA VAL A 51 11.21 14.48 2.35
C VAL A 51 11.46 15.86 2.98
N THR A 52 10.40 16.55 3.42
CA THR A 52 10.51 17.88 4.06
C THR A 52 11.32 17.80 5.36
N ASN A 53 11.01 16.84 6.24
CA ASN A 53 11.74 16.68 7.49
C ASN A 53 13.22 16.33 7.27
N SER A 54 13.53 15.52 6.26
CA SER A 54 14.90 15.16 5.91
C SER A 54 15.68 16.39 5.46
N HIS A 55 15.05 17.30 4.71
CA HIS A 55 15.65 18.56 4.30
C HIS A 55 15.91 19.48 5.50
N GLU A 56 14.92 19.68 6.38
CA GLU A 56 15.05 20.50 7.59
C GLU A 56 16.16 19.99 8.51
N LEU A 57 16.27 18.67 8.66
CA LEU A 57 17.35 18.06 9.45
C LEU A 57 18.72 18.29 8.82
N ALA A 58 18.85 18.19 7.50
CA ALA A 58 20.10 18.44 6.80
C ALA A 58 20.56 19.91 6.96
N VAL A 59 19.62 20.86 6.83
CA VAL A 59 19.89 22.30 7.07
C VAL A 59 20.33 22.51 8.51
N SER A 60 19.60 22.02 9.49
CA SER A 60 19.94 22.18 10.92
C SER A 60 21.31 21.57 11.29
N GLN A 61 21.68 20.45 10.67
CA GLN A 61 23.00 19.84 10.90
C GLN A 61 24.14 20.66 10.27
N ALA A 62 23.91 21.20 9.08
CA ALA A 62 24.87 22.05 8.40
C ALA A 62 25.12 23.37 9.19
N ASP A 63 24.07 24.01 9.69
CA ASP A 63 24.14 25.21 10.52
C ASP A 63 24.97 24.97 11.80
N ARG A 64 24.75 23.83 12.45
CA ARG A 64 25.51 23.44 13.65
C ARG A 64 26.99 23.17 13.35
N ALA A 65 27.28 22.59 12.17
CA ALA A 65 28.66 22.27 11.79
C ALA A 65 29.47 23.49 11.38
N MET A 66 28.83 24.49 10.75
CA MET A 66 29.51 25.68 10.22
C MET A 66 29.43 26.89 11.14
N GLY A 67 28.60 26.90 12.19
CA GLY A 67 28.44 28.02 13.13
C GLY A 67 27.80 29.28 12.52
N THR A 68 27.33 29.19 11.27
CA THR A 68 26.64 30.25 10.53
C THR A 68 25.56 29.57 9.66
N ALA A 69 24.42 30.25 9.46
CA ALA A 69 23.37 29.76 8.58
C ALA A 69 23.94 29.54 7.15
N ALA A 70 23.93 28.29 6.69
CA ALA A 70 24.31 27.97 5.32
C ALA A 70 23.18 28.36 4.36
N PRO A 71 23.48 28.93 3.16
CA PRO A 71 22.46 29.15 2.14
C PRO A 71 21.83 27.83 1.73
N GLU A 72 20.51 27.79 1.69
CA GLU A 72 19.69 26.60 1.42
C GLU A 72 20.07 25.90 0.10
N GLU A 73 20.50 26.65 -0.90
CA GLU A 73 20.87 26.14 -2.22
C GLU A 73 22.24 25.41 -2.28
N THR A 74 23.08 25.49 -1.26
CA THR A 74 24.44 24.92 -1.28
C THR A 74 24.61 23.61 -0.54
N LEU A 75 23.54 23.08 0.05
CA LEU A 75 23.59 21.82 0.80
C LEU A 75 23.57 20.62 -0.13
N PRO A 76 24.54 19.70 -0.09
CA PRO A 76 24.52 18.46 -0.83
C PRO A 76 23.34 17.61 -0.34
N GLY A 77 22.32 17.42 -1.18
CA GLY A 77 21.14 16.62 -0.87
C GLY A 77 19.94 17.40 -0.34
N GLY A 78 19.92 18.72 -0.42
CA GLY A 78 18.76 19.56 -0.12
C GLY A 78 17.62 19.27 -1.11
N SER A 79 16.58 18.55 -0.65
CA SER A 79 15.38 18.31 -1.46
C SER A 79 14.54 19.57 -1.49
N SER A 80 14.25 20.09 -2.67
CA SER A 80 13.37 21.27 -2.83
C SER A 80 11.91 20.89 -2.53
N ALA A 81 11.06 21.89 -2.28
CA ALA A 81 9.62 21.68 -2.16
C ALA A 81 9.03 20.97 -3.39
N GLY A 82 9.62 21.16 -4.57
CA GLY A 82 9.28 20.46 -5.80
C GLY A 82 9.59 18.97 -5.76
N ASP A 83 10.70 18.59 -5.11
CA ASP A 83 11.09 17.19 -4.95
C ASP A 83 10.14 16.48 -4.00
N ALA A 84 9.73 17.13 -2.89
CA ALA A 84 8.74 16.62 -1.95
C ALA A 84 7.38 16.40 -2.63
N ALA A 85 6.93 17.36 -3.44
CA ALA A 85 5.68 17.26 -4.19
C ALA A 85 5.71 16.13 -5.22
N SER A 86 6.83 15.99 -5.95
CA SER A 86 7.02 14.92 -6.92
C SER A 86 7.02 13.55 -6.26
N ALA A 87 7.74 13.39 -5.15
CA ALA A 87 7.79 12.15 -4.38
C ALA A 87 6.40 11.76 -3.86
N ALA A 88 5.65 12.72 -3.29
CA ALA A 88 4.29 12.51 -2.83
C ALA A 88 3.35 12.08 -3.96
N PHE A 89 3.42 12.73 -5.12
CA PHE A 89 2.62 12.37 -6.29
C PHE A 89 2.90 10.95 -6.79
N PHE A 90 4.17 10.59 -6.92
CA PHE A 90 4.53 9.23 -7.33
C PHE A 90 4.08 8.18 -6.31
N SER A 91 4.20 8.47 -5.02
CA SER A 91 3.74 7.58 -3.95
C SER A 91 2.22 7.40 -4.00
N PHE A 92 1.47 8.49 -4.21
CA PHE A 92 0.02 8.43 -4.43
C PHE A 92 -0.36 7.51 -5.60
N VAL A 93 0.24 7.76 -6.77
CA VAL A 93 -0.07 7.01 -7.99
C VAL A 93 0.30 5.52 -7.85
N LEU A 94 1.47 5.23 -7.29
CA LEU A 94 1.91 3.85 -7.10
C LEU A 94 1.00 3.08 -6.15
N PHE A 95 0.60 3.71 -5.03
CA PHE A 95 -0.35 3.08 -4.10
C PHE A 95 -1.70 2.85 -4.79
N ALA A 96 -2.24 3.85 -5.48
CA ALA A 96 -3.52 3.75 -6.18
C ALA A 96 -3.53 2.61 -7.21
N LEU A 97 -2.46 2.50 -8.02
CA LEU A 97 -2.31 1.41 -8.99
C LEU A 97 -2.27 0.04 -8.31
N GLY A 98 -1.56 -0.09 -7.20
CA GLY A 98 -1.56 -1.33 -6.41
C GLY A 98 -2.94 -1.68 -5.85
N ALA A 99 -3.63 -0.72 -5.26
CA ALA A 99 -4.94 -0.89 -4.65
C ALA A 99 -6.06 -1.19 -5.68
N LEU A 100 -5.90 -0.76 -6.92
CA LEU A 100 -6.83 -1.08 -8.01
C LEU A 100 -6.84 -2.58 -8.37
N VAL A 101 -5.74 -3.29 -8.15
CA VAL A 101 -5.62 -4.70 -8.54
C VAL A 101 -6.68 -5.60 -7.90
N PRO A 102 -6.90 -5.60 -6.58
CA PRO A 102 -7.99 -6.36 -5.96
C PRO A 102 -9.37 -5.77 -6.26
N LEU A 103 -9.47 -4.46 -6.47
CA LEU A 103 -10.73 -3.74 -6.65
C LEU A 103 -11.37 -4.00 -8.02
N LEU A 104 -10.57 -3.98 -9.09
CA LEU A 104 -11.07 -4.11 -10.46
C LEU A 104 -11.80 -5.44 -10.72
N PRO A 105 -11.26 -6.63 -10.37
CA PRO A 105 -11.98 -7.88 -10.56
C PRO A 105 -13.29 -7.93 -9.76
N PHE A 106 -13.28 -7.39 -8.55
CA PHE A 106 -14.48 -7.34 -7.73
C PHE A 106 -15.57 -6.45 -8.34
N ALA A 107 -15.19 -5.33 -8.95
CA ALA A 107 -16.11 -4.39 -9.58
C ALA A 107 -16.66 -4.91 -10.93
N LEU A 108 -15.83 -5.57 -11.73
CA LEU A 108 -16.11 -5.87 -13.13
C LEU A 108 -16.65 -7.30 -13.36
N LEU A 109 -16.31 -8.27 -12.50
CA LEU A 109 -16.71 -9.65 -12.70
C LEU A 109 -18.14 -9.92 -12.22
N PRO A 110 -18.81 -10.92 -12.82
CA PRO A 110 -20.10 -11.42 -12.33
C PRO A 110 -20.02 -11.88 -10.87
N ALA A 111 -21.12 -11.79 -10.14
CA ALA A 111 -21.19 -12.05 -8.69
C ALA A 111 -20.52 -13.36 -8.25
N ALA A 112 -20.70 -14.43 -9.04
CA ALA A 112 -20.11 -15.75 -8.75
C ALA A 112 -18.57 -15.78 -8.83
N LEU A 113 -17.94 -14.86 -9.57
CA LEU A 113 -16.50 -14.84 -9.82
C LEU A 113 -15.76 -13.70 -9.10
N ARG A 114 -16.46 -12.76 -8.47
CA ARG A 114 -15.86 -11.57 -7.85
C ARG A 114 -14.75 -11.91 -6.86
N ILE A 115 -15.06 -12.73 -5.87
CA ILE A 115 -14.12 -13.08 -4.79
C ILE A 115 -12.94 -13.88 -5.35
N VAL A 116 -13.23 -14.89 -6.15
CA VAL A 116 -12.18 -15.75 -6.76
C VAL A 116 -11.29 -14.92 -7.69
N GLY A 117 -11.86 -14.04 -8.50
CA GLY A 117 -11.13 -13.15 -9.38
C GLY A 117 -10.25 -12.16 -8.61
N THR A 118 -10.76 -11.58 -7.52
CA THR A 118 -10.00 -10.70 -6.64
C THR A 118 -8.80 -11.42 -6.03
N ILE A 119 -9.01 -12.62 -5.50
CA ILE A 119 -7.93 -13.43 -4.92
C ILE A 119 -6.89 -13.79 -5.98
N ALA A 120 -7.33 -14.30 -7.13
CA ALA A 120 -6.43 -14.71 -8.21
C ALA A 120 -5.58 -13.55 -8.75
N ALA A 121 -6.22 -12.39 -9.01
CA ALA A 121 -5.52 -11.20 -9.48
C ALA A 121 -4.52 -10.68 -8.44
N SER A 122 -4.91 -10.66 -7.16
CA SER A 122 -4.03 -10.22 -6.08
C SER A 122 -2.82 -11.14 -5.90
N ILE A 123 -3.00 -12.46 -5.93
CA ILE A 123 -1.91 -13.44 -5.85
C ILE A 123 -0.96 -13.28 -7.05
N ALA A 124 -1.49 -13.16 -8.26
CA ALA A 124 -0.68 -12.97 -9.45
C ALA A 124 0.14 -11.67 -9.38
N ALA A 125 -0.47 -10.58 -8.94
CA ALA A 125 0.22 -9.29 -8.79
C ALA A 125 1.26 -9.31 -7.65
N LEU A 126 0.97 -9.95 -6.52
CA LEU A 126 1.95 -10.15 -5.43
C LEU A 126 3.17 -10.92 -5.93
N PHE A 127 2.94 -11.97 -6.74
CA PHE A 127 4.03 -12.75 -7.33
C PHE A 127 4.89 -11.90 -8.27
N VAL A 128 4.25 -11.14 -9.18
CA VAL A 128 4.95 -10.24 -10.12
C VAL A 128 5.74 -9.15 -9.38
N LEU A 129 5.15 -8.52 -8.35
CA LEU A 129 5.86 -7.55 -7.51
C LEU A 129 7.03 -8.19 -6.75
N GLY A 130 6.86 -9.42 -6.28
CA GLY A 130 7.94 -10.19 -5.66
C GLY A 130 9.09 -10.50 -6.62
N LEU A 131 8.77 -10.85 -7.89
CA LEU A 131 9.78 -10.99 -8.95
C LEU A 131 10.50 -9.66 -9.21
N ALA A 132 9.75 -8.55 -9.32
CA ALA A 132 10.33 -7.23 -9.55
C ALA A 132 11.26 -6.79 -8.43
N THR A 133 10.93 -7.07 -7.16
CA THR A 133 11.80 -6.74 -6.02
C THR A 133 13.10 -7.56 -5.99
N SER A 134 13.13 -8.74 -6.60
CA SER A 134 14.35 -9.56 -6.67
C SER A 134 15.45 -8.91 -7.52
N LEU A 135 15.07 -8.09 -8.51
CA LEU A 135 16.03 -7.35 -9.35
C LEU A 135 16.91 -6.38 -8.53
N PHE A 136 16.40 -5.93 -7.37
CA PHE A 136 17.14 -5.01 -6.50
C PHE A 136 17.85 -5.71 -5.34
N ASN A 137 17.46 -6.95 -4.99
CA ASN A 137 17.93 -7.62 -3.78
C ASN A 137 18.92 -8.76 -4.02
N ALA A 138 19.38 -8.98 -5.27
CA ALA A 138 20.31 -10.05 -5.67
C ALA A 138 19.91 -11.46 -5.16
N ARG A 139 18.61 -11.70 -4.92
CA ARG A 139 18.05 -13.00 -4.53
C ARG A 139 17.36 -13.67 -5.71
N SER A 140 17.14 -15.00 -5.60
CA SER A 140 16.44 -15.71 -6.67
C SER A 140 15.01 -15.15 -6.86
N PRO A 141 14.62 -14.84 -8.10
CA PRO A 141 13.31 -14.22 -8.39
C PRO A 141 12.14 -15.05 -7.88
N LEU A 142 12.20 -16.35 -8.11
CA LEU A 142 11.14 -17.28 -7.73
C LEU A 142 10.94 -17.33 -6.20
N PHE A 143 12.01 -17.32 -5.43
CA PHE A 143 11.94 -17.28 -3.97
C PHE A 143 11.30 -15.96 -3.48
N SER A 144 11.68 -14.83 -4.08
CA SER A 144 11.11 -13.52 -3.71
C SER A 144 9.62 -13.44 -4.05
N GLY A 145 9.22 -13.93 -5.24
CA GLY A 145 7.82 -13.99 -5.65
C GLY A 145 6.98 -14.88 -4.73
N LEU A 146 7.46 -16.09 -4.44
CA LEU A 146 6.74 -17.02 -3.56
C LEU A 146 6.61 -16.50 -2.13
N ARG A 147 7.68 -15.91 -1.59
CA ARG A 147 7.67 -15.27 -0.26
C ARG A 147 6.62 -14.16 -0.19
N GLN A 148 6.54 -13.32 -1.21
CA GLN A 148 5.57 -12.22 -1.27
C GLN A 148 4.13 -12.75 -1.29
N VAL A 149 3.85 -13.76 -2.10
CA VAL A 149 2.54 -14.44 -2.14
C VAL A 149 2.20 -15.05 -0.79
N MET A 150 3.12 -15.75 -0.16
CA MET A 150 2.88 -16.39 1.15
C MET A 150 2.53 -15.35 2.22
N ILE A 151 3.32 -14.27 2.32
CA ILE A 151 3.08 -13.21 3.32
C ILE A 151 1.75 -12.49 3.04
N GLY A 152 1.50 -12.07 1.80
CA GLY A 152 0.27 -11.37 1.44
C GLY A 152 -0.98 -12.25 1.60
N SER A 153 -0.91 -13.53 1.22
CA SER A 153 -2.03 -14.47 1.40
C SER A 153 -2.29 -14.79 2.88
N ALA A 154 -1.24 -14.93 3.69
CA ALA A 154 -1.38 -15.13 5.14
C ALA A 154 -2.04 -13.91 5.81
N ALA A 155 -1.63 -12.70 5.44
CA ALA A 155 -2.25 -11.47 5.94
C ALA A 155 -3.73 -11.36 5.54
N ALA A 156 -4.07 -11.66 4.28
CA ALA A 156 -5.45 -11.65 3.81
C ALA A 156 -6.31 -12.73 4.48
N ALA A 157 -5.76 -13.94 4.71
CA ALA A 157 -6.45 -14.99 5.44
C ALA A 157 -6.69 -14.61 6.91
N PHE A 158 -5.71 -13.94 7.54
CA PHE A 158 -5.84 -13.45 8.91
C PHE A 158 -6.94 -12.39 9.02
N THR A 159 -6.96 -11.40 8.13
CA THR A 159 -8.02 -10.36 8.15
C THR A 159 -9.39 -10.93 7.82
N TYR A 160 -9.48 -11.91 6.91
CA TYR A 160 -10.70 -12.65 6.64
C TYR A 160 -11.22 -13.39 7.89
N GLY A 161 -10.33 -14.06 8.61
CA GLY A 161 -10.67 -14.75 9.88
C GLY A 161 -11.17 -13.77 10.96
N ILE A 162 -10.54 -12.59 11.08
CA ILE A 162 -11.04 -11.52 11.97
C ILE A 162 -12.45 -11.09 11.56
N GLY A 163 -12.69 -10.90 10.26
CA GLY A 163 -14.02 -10.56 9.75
C GLY A 163 -15.08 -11.60 10.14
N GLN A 164 -14.77 -12.88 9.97
CA GLN A 164 -15.67 -13.98 10.39
C GLN A 164 -15.94 -13.98 11.91
N ALA A 165 -14.89 -13.78 12.72
CA ALA A 165 -15.03 -13.72 14.17
C ALA A 165 -15.94 -12.55 14.58
N PHE A 166 -15.82 -11.40 13.93
CA PHE A 166 -16.66 -10.24 14.17
C PHE A 166 -18.12 -10.49 13.79
N ASP A 167 -18.39 -11.13 12.63
CA ASP A 167 -19.75 -11.51 12.23
C ASP A 167 -20.38 -12.51 13.19
N ALA A 168 -19.61 -13.51 13.64
CA ALA A 168 -20.10 -14.47 14.64
C ALA A 168 -20.46 -13.79 15.96
N LEU A 169 -19.63 -12.86 16.44
CA LEU A 169 -19.88 -12.09 17.64
C LEU A 169 -21.12 -11.19 17.49
N ALA A 170 -21.27 -10.54 16.36
CA ALA A 170 -22.42 -9.67 16.07
C ALA A 170 -23.74 -10.45 16.00
N ARG A 171 -23.70 -11.71 15.51
CA ARG A 171 -24.88 -12.60 15.55
C ARG A 171 -25.24 -13.07 16.96
N TRP A 172 -24.24 -13.33 17.79
CA TRP A 172 -24.46 -13.74 19.18
C TRP A 172 -25.06 -12.61 20.03
N ALA A 173 -24.72 -11.34 19.73
CA ALA A 173 -25.20 -10.17 20.46
C ALA A 173 -26.61 -9.70 20.05
N ARG A 174 -27.25 -10.31 19.04
CA ARG A 174 -28.64 -10.02 18.60
C ARG A 174 -29.64 -10.96 19.22
#